data_ced9714da232e7201d826e1759e5be41
#
_entry.id   ced9714da232e7201d826e1759e5be41
#
_cell.length_a   1.000
_cell.length_b   1.000
_cell.length_c   1.000
_cell.angle_alpha   90.00
_cell.angle_beta   90.00
_cell.angle_gamma   90.00
#
_symmetry.space_group_name_H-M   'P 1'
#
loop_
_entity.id
_entity.type
_entity.pdbx_description
1 polymer ?
#
loop_
_entity_poly.entity_id
_entity_poly.type
_entity_poly.pdbx_seq_one_letter_code
_entity_poly.pdbx_strand_id
1 'polypeptide(L)'
;VYILSFIAILLIIRLWLGGISGLVTYLAIVSAGLAIAFQAPLVNLAGWLIIVLRRPLKVGDRIEINGIAGDVIDIRLFQFSVLEIGNWVDADQSTGRIIHIPNMWVFDHALANYTLSFNFIWNEMATIVTFESDYKKAKQMLLDIAEEMNPLKSEEAERAVRKSSERYLIFYHNLNPIVWTRVVDIGVELTIRHLCEPRKRRSTSSAIWERILDEFAKSPDIDFAYPTTRLYNNPIEGKPDLAPNNSPAAERREDEPHKE
;
A
#
# COMPACT_ATOMS: atom_id res chain seq x y z
N VAL A 1 -58.34 -43.97 45.01
CA VAL A 1 -56.88 -43.90 45.39
C VAL A 1 -56.07 -43.39 44.22
N TYR A 2 -56.16 -43.91 43.00
CA TYR A 2 -55.35 -43.54 41.84
C TYR A 2 -55.52 -42.08 41.39
N ILE A 3 -56.79 -41.59 41.37
CA ILE A 3 -57.10 -40.20 41.01
C ILE A 3 -56.51 -39.19 42.01
N LEU A 4 -56.61 -39.48 43.29
CA LEU A 4 -56.04 -38.64 44.34
C LEU A 4 -54.50 -38.60 44.27
N SER A 5 -53.87 -39.73 43.98
CA SER A 5 -52.43 -39.83 43.78
C SER A 5 -51.98 -39.05 42.55
N PHE A 6 -52.74 -39.11 41.46
CA PHE A 6 -52.43 -38.33 40.26
C PHE A 6 -52.52 -36.80 40.49
N ILE A 7 -53.58 -36.36 41.20
CA ILE A 7 -53.77 -34.96 41.58
C ILE A 7 -52.62 -34.49 42.49
N ALA A 8 -52.26 -35.31 43.48
CA ALA A 8 -51.12 -35.01 44.37
C ALA A 8 -49.79 -34.85 43.64
N ILE A 9 -49.53 -35.75 42.65
CA ILE A 9 -48.33 -35.66 41.80
C ILE A 9 -48.34 -34.38 40.97
N LEU A 10 -49.48 -34.03 40.39
CA LEU A 10 -49.60 -32.76 39.61
C LEU A 10 -49.39 -31.51 40.50
N LEU A 11 -49.92 -31.52 41.72
CA LEU A 11 -49.71 -30.43 42.68
C LEU A 11 -48.24 -30.30 43.12
N ILE A 12 -47.60 -31.43 43.38
CA ILE A 12 -46.17 -31.48 43.72
C ILE A 12 -45.34 -30.91 42.53
N ILE A 13 -45.62 -31.39 41.32
CA ILE A 13 -44.96 -30.91 40.09
C ILE A 13 -45.17 -29.40 39.93
N ARG A 14 -46.40 -28.88 40.14
CA ARG A 14 -46.70 -27.46 40.07
C ARG A 14 -46.01 -26.63 41.15
N LEU A 15 -45.90 -27.13 42.36
CA LEU A 15 -45.19 -26.48 43.46
C LEU A 15 -43.67 -26.41 43.18
N TRP A 16 -43.11 -27.50 42.65
CA TRP A 16 -41.69 -27.56 42.25
C TRP A 16 -41.39 -26.64 41.08
N LEU A 17 -42.22 -26.64 40.04
CA LEU A 17 -42.10 -25.77 38.89
C LEU A 17 -42.24 -24.28 39.26
N GLY A 18 -43.14 -23.96 40.24
CA GLY A 18 -43.30 -22.56 40.74
C GLY A 18 -42.07 -22.07 41.51
N GLY A 19 -41.39 -22.97 42.26
CA GLY A 19 -40.12 -22.63 42.91
C GLY A 19 -38.93 -22.54 41.93
N ILE A 20 -38.97 -23.36 40.86
CA ILE A 20 -37.93 -23.42 39.83
C ILE A 20 -37.99 -22.18 38.91
N SER A 21 -39.15 -21.56 38.68
CA SER A 21 -39.31 -20.39 37.80
C SER A 21 -38.42 -19.22 38.23
N GLY A 22 -38.33 -18.94 39.51
CA GLY A 22 -37.43 -17.91 40.08
C GLY A 22 -35.95 -18.27 39.87
N LEU A 23 -35.57 -19.51 40.01
CA LEU A 23 -34.22 -19.99 39.78
C LEU A 23 -33.85 -19.93 38.28
N VAL A 24 -34.79 -20.32 37.39
CA VAL A 24 -34.58 -20.22 35.94
C VAL A 24 -34.39 -18.76 35.50
N THR A 25 -35.24 -17.84 36.03
CA THR A 25 -35.08 -16.41 35.73
C THR A 25 -33.75 -15.86 36.23
N TYR A 26 -33.36 -16.23 37.47
CA TYR A 26 -32.05 -15.84 37.99
C TYR A 26 -30.89 -16.38 37.17
N LEU A 27 -30.91 -17.67 36.80
CA LEU A 27 -29.88 -18.28 35.95
C LEU A 27 -29.87 -17.64 34.55
N ALA A 28 -31.01 -17.28 33.98
CA ALA A 28 -31.09 -16.60 32.70
C ALA A 28 -30.38 -15.23 32.74
N ILE A 29 -30.63 -14.44 33.79
CA ILE A 29 -29.98 -13.12 33.98
C ILE A 29 -28.47 -13.28 34.17
N VAL A 30 -28.04 -14.21 35.02
CA VAL A 30 -26.61 -14.50 35.26
C VAL A 30 -25.95 -14.99 33.98
N SER A 31 -26.61 -15.89 33.23
CA SER A 31 -26.07 -16.40 31.96
C SER A 31 -25.93 -15.29 30.90
N ALA A 32 -26.91 -14.38 30.84
CA ALA A 32 -26.84 -13.23 29.94
C ALA A 32 -25.67 -12.30 30.32
N GLY A 33 -25.51 -12.00 31.62
CA GLY A 33 -24.37 -11.23 32.13
C GLY A 33 -23.02 -11.89 31.83
N LEU A 34 -22.96 -13.21 32.02
CA LEU A 34 -21.76 -14.01 31.73
C LEU A 34 -21.44 -14.03 30.23
N ALA A 35 -22.46 -14.17 29.38
CA ALA A 35 -22.30 -14.15 27.92
C ALA A 35 -21.71 -12.82 27.43
N ILE A 36 -22.17 -11.68 28.00
CA ILE A 36 -21.63 -10.35 27.69
C ILE A 36 -20.18 -10.24 28.22
N ALA A 37 -19.90 -10.70 29.42
CA ALA A 37 -18.56 -10.66 30.01
C ALA A 37 -17.52 -11.47 29.20
N PHE A 38 -17.94 -12.61 28.61
CA PHE A 38 -17.09 -13.48 27.81
C PHE A 38 -17.12 -13.18 26.30
N GLN A 39 -17.86 -12.18 25.83
CA GLN A 39 -17.99 -11.86 24.43
C GLN A 39 -16.63 -11.62 23.77
N ALA A 40 -15.80 -10.72 24.32
CA ALA A 40 -14.52 -10.39 23.75
C ALA A 40 -13.53 -11.58 23.69
N PRO A 41 -13.32 -12.38 24.76
CA PRO A 41 -12.54 -13.61 24.68
C PRO A 41 -13.05 -14.60 23.61
N LEU A 42 -14.36 -14.82 23.50
CA LEU A 42 -14.93 -15.75 22.55
C LEU A 42 -14.74 -15.29 21.10
N VAL A 43 -14.90 -14.00 20.81
CA VAL A 43 -14.66 -13.44 19.46
C VAL A 43 -13.18 -13.53 19.09
N ASN A 44 -12.27 -13.28 20.05
CA ASN A 44 -10.84 -13.46 19.82
C ASN A 44 -10.47 -14.93 19.54
N LEU A 45 -11.08 -15.87 20.23
CA LEU A 45 -10.91 -17.30 19.95
C LEU A 45 -11.42 -17.66 18.54
N ALA A 46 -12.57 -17.14 18.14
CA ALA A 46 -13.12 -17.31 16.77
C ALA A 46 -12.17 -16.70 15.73
N GLY A 47 -11.61 -15.50 16.00
CA GLY A 47 -10.60 -14.87 15.16
C GLY A 47 -9.35 -15.74 14.99
N TRP A 48 -8.84 -16.29 16.09
CA TRP A 48 -7.72 -17.24 16.05
C TRP A 48 -8.04 -18.45 15.18
N LEU A 49 -9.24 -19.04 15.33
CA LEU A 49 -9.66 -20.18 14.55
C LEU A 49 -9.68 -19.88 13.04
N ILE A 50 -10.19 -18.71 12.65
CA ILE A 50 -10.17 -18.24 11.26
C ILE A 50 -8.74 -18.08 10.77
N ILE A 51 -7.86 -17.46 11.57
CA ILE A 51 -6.44 -17.27 11.19
C ILE A 51 -5.78 -18.65 10.91
N VAL A 52 -6.01 -19.64 11.78
CA VAL A 52 -5.39 -20.96 11.64
C VAL A 52 -5.98 -21.76 10.48
N LEU A 53 -7.31 -21.73 10.28
CA LEU A 53 -7.99 -22.52 9.26
C LEU A 53 -7.92 -21.89 7.86
N ARG A 54 -8.21 -20.58 7.76
CA ARG A 54 -8.28 -19.87 6.47
C ARG A 54 -6.95 -19.24 6.08
N ARG A 55 -6.09 -18.99 7.04
CA ARG A 55 -4.75 -18.41 6.86
C ARG A 55 -4.76 -17.11 6.08
N PRO A 56 -5.58 -16.11 6.45
CA PRO A 56 -5.52 -14.78 5.84
C PRO A 56 -4.18 -14.08 6.13
N LEU A 57 -3.52 -14.47 7.21
CA LEU A 57 -2.16 -14.11 7.59
C LEU A 57 -1.46 -15.31 8.23
N LYS A 58 -0.14 -15.33 8.20
CA LYS A 58 0.73 -16.34 8.85
C LYS A 58 1.97 -15.66 9.41
N VAL A 59 2.67 -16.33 10.31
CA VAL A 59 3.98 -15.87 10.79
C VAL A 59 4.92 -15.71 9.60
N GLY A 60 5.58 -14.56 9.53
CA GLY A 60 6.43 -14.16 8.43
C GLY A 60 5.73 -13.33 7.34
N ASP A 61 4.42 -13.14 7.38
CA ASP A 61 3.75 -12.24 6.45
C ASP A 61 3.96 -10.77 6.86
N ARG A 62 4.04 -9.87 5.88
CA ARG A 62 3.92 -8.43 6.06
C ARG A 62 2.47 -8.03 5.84
N ILE A 63 1.90 -7.39 6.84
CA ILE A 63 0.47 -7.02 6.83
C ILE A 63 0.26 -5.57 7.27
N GLU A 64 -0.91 -5.05 6.94
CA GLU A 64 -1.44 -3.83 7.53
C GLU A 64 -2.90 -4.07 7.94
N ILE A 65 -3.25 -3.66 9.15
CA ILE A 65 -4.60 -3.75 9.71
C ILE A 65 -4.86 -2.52 10.55
N ASN A 66 -5.96 -1.81 10.27
CA ASN A 66 -6.34 -0.58 10.99
C ASN A 66 -5.20 0.45 11.12
N GLY A 67 -4.42 0.65 10.04
CA GLY A 67 -3.30 1.59 10.02
C GLY A 67 -2.03 1.10 10.75
N ILE A 68 -2.03 -0.11 11.29
CA ILE A 68 -0.84 -0.74 11.88
C ILE A 68 -0.22 -1.66 10.84
N ALA A 69 0.97 -1.30 10.35
CA ALA A 69 1.75 -2.11 9.43
C ALA A 69 2.90 -2.82 10.15
N GLY A 70 3.15 -4.08 9.80
CA GLY A 70 4.23 -4.84 10.43
C GLY A 70 4.41 -6.25 9.86
N ASP A 71 5.51 -6.87 10.27
CA ASP A 71 5.80 -8.27 9.98
C ASP A 71 5.24 -9.15 11.12
N VAL A 72 4.38 -10.12 10.79
CA VAL A 72 3.80 -11.05 11.78
C VAL A 72 4.88 -11.93 12.35
N ILE A 73 5.09 -11.85 13.66
CA ILE A 73 6.13 -12.61 14.38
C ILE A 73 5.58 -13.75 15.24
N ASP A 74 4.31 -13.65 15.69
CA ASP A 74 3.70 -14.66 16.56
C ASP A 74 2.16 -14.62 16.43
N ILE A 75 1.51 -15.79 16.61
CA ILE A 75 0.05 -15.93 16.59
C ILE A 75 -0.36 -16.78 17.79
N ARG A 76 -1.12 -16.17 18.72
CA ARG A 76 -1.62 -16.80 19.95
C ARG A 76 -3.13 -16.82 19.99
N LEU A 77 -3.67 -17.49 20.99
CA LEU A 77 -5.09 -17.77 21.13
C LEU A 77 -5.99 -16.53 21.11
N PHE A 78 -5.56 -15.42 21.69
CA PHE A 78 -6.35 -14.19 21.79
C PHE A 78 -5.80 -13.02 20.99
N GLN A 79 -4.55 -13.10 20.55
CA GLN A 79 -3.86 -12.03 19.84
C GLN A 79 -2.80 -12.59 18.91
N PHE A 80 -2.45 -11.84 17.89
CA PHE A 80 -1.22 -12.01 17.13
C PHE A 80 -0.31 -10.80 17.36
N SER A 81 0.98 -10.97 17.07
CA SER A 81 1.98 -9.94 17.30
C SER A 81 2.68 -9.59 16.00
N VAL A 82 2.89 -8.31 15.77
CA VAL A 82 3.64 -7.81 14.61
C VAL A 82 4.85 -6.99 15.08
N LEU A 83 5.96 -7.12 14.36
CA LEU A 83 7.08 -6.22 14.43
C LEU A 83 6.73 -5.01 13.54
N GLU A 84 6.47 -3.86 14.17
CA GLU A 84 6.01 -2.67 13.46
C GLU A 84 7.03 -2.18 12.44
N ILE A 85 6.50 -1.70 11.29
CA ILE A 85 7.27 -1.03 10.25
C ILE A 85 6.69 0.36 9.97
N GLY A 86 7.48 1.24 9.34
CA GLY A 86 7.05 2.60 9.00
C GLY A 86 6.96 3.51 10.23
N ASN A 87 5.81 4.18 10.44
CA ASN A 87 5.59 5.17 11.48
C ASN A 87 6.61 6.33 11.37
N TRP A 88 7.64 6.39 12.22
CA TRP A 88 8.71 7.38 12.16
C TRP A 88 9.95 6.92 11.37
N VAL A 89 9.98 5.68 10.87
CA VAL A 89 11.08 5.13 10.07
C VAL A 89 10.66 5.03 8.62
N ASP A 90 11.41 5.68 7.72
CA ASP A 90 11.07 5.73 6.30
C ASP A 90 11.14 4.37 5.61
N ALA A 91 10.39 4.27 4.51
CA ALA A 91 10.43 3.17 3.54
C ALA A 91 10.22 1.78 4.16
N ASP A 92 9.18 1.66 4.99
CA ASP A 92 8.71 0.38 5.57
C ASP A 92 9.78 -0.38 6.36
N GLN A 93 10.72 0.34 6.99
CA GLN A 93 11.73 -0.25 7.88
C GLN A 93 11.15 -0.47 9.27
N SER A 94 11.70 -1.45 9.99
CA SER A 94 11.25 -1.79 11.33
C SER A 94 11.54 -0.65 12.32
N THR A 95 10.54 -0.33 13.15
CA THR A 95 10.69 0.59 14.29
C THR A 95 11.31 -0.08 15.51
N GLY A 96 11.38 -1.42 15.53
CA GLY A 96 11.77 -2.21 16.69
C GLY A 96 10.65 -2.45 17.71
N ARG A 97 9.45 -1.84 17.54
CA ARG A 97 8.31 -2.08 18.41
C ARG A 97 7.56 -3.34 18.03
N ILE A 98 7.12 -4.07 19.06
CA ILE A 98 6.19 -5.19 18.90
C ILE A 98 4.80 -4.72 19.30
N ILE A 99 3.85 -4.88 18.40
CA ILE A 99 2.44 -4.53 18.63
C ILE A 99 1.63 -5.82 18.74
N HIS A 100 0.86 -5.92 19.83
CA HIS A 100 -0.07 -7.02 20.05
C HIS A 100 -1.45 -6.62 19.56
N ILE A 101 -1.99 -7.37 18.61
CA ILE A 101 -3.26 -7.09 17.93
C ILE A 101 -4.25 -8.18 18.31
N PRO A 102 -5.45 -7.84 18.84
CA PRO A 102 -6.49 -8.82 19.13
C PRO A 102 -6.91 -9.57 17.86
N ASN A 103 -7.08 -10.90 17.95
CA ASN A 103 -7.47 -11.72 16.80
C ASN A 103 -8.85 -11.33 16.22
N MET A 104 -9.75 -10.75 17.03
CA MET A 104 -11.05 -10.26 16.60
C MET A 104 -10.97 -9.22 15.48
N TRP A 105 -9.86 -8.49 15.37
CA TRP A 105 -9.68 -7.48 14.33
C TRP A 105 -9.74 -8.03 12.91
N VAL A 106 -9.52 -9.32 12.71
CA VAL A 106 -9.68 -9.94 11.39
C VAL A 106 -11.14 -9.95 10.88
N PHE A 107 -12.12 -9.70 11.77
CA PHE A 107 -13.52 -9.53 11.41
C PHE A 107 -13.93 -8.07 11.25
N ASP A 108 -13.34 -7.18 12.05
CA ASP A 108 -13.80 -5.80 12.20
C ASP A 108 -13.03 -4.83 11.31
N HIS A 109 -11.84 -5.20 10.86
CA HIS A 109 -10.96 -4.32 10.09
C HIS A 109 -10.51 -4.97 8.77
N ALA A 110 -10.25 -4.11 7.77
CA ALA A 110 -9.64 -4.57 6.54
C ALA A 110 -8.20 -5.02 6.81
N LEU A 111 -7.86 -6.21 6.33
CA LEU A 111 -6.52 -6.79 6.42
C LEU A 111 -5.86 -6.73 5.05
N ALA A 112 -4.84 -5.90 4.88
CA ALA A 112 -3.95 -5.93 3.74
C ALA A 112 -2.77 -6.87 4.01
N ASN A 113 -2.51 -7.81 3.10
CA ASN A 113 -1.38 -8.73 3.21
C ASN A 113 -0.50 -8.58 1.97
N TYR A 114 0.71 -8.07 2.17
CA TYR A 114 1.68 -7.75 1.10
C TYR A 114 2.37 -8.98 0.53
N THR A 115 2.29 -10.13 1.21
CA THR A 115 3.04 -11.35 0.87
C THR A 115 2.16 -12.55 0.53
N LEU A 116 0.83 -12.43 0.67
CA LEU A 116 -0.09 -13.55 0.56
C LEU A 116 -0.27 -14.07 -0.88
N SER A 117 -0.31 -13.16 -1.86
CA SER A 117 -0.57 -13.53 -3.25
C SER A 117 0.72 -13.87 -3.99
N PHE A 118 1.56 -12.91 -4.22
CA PHE A 118 2.92 -13.08 -4.72
C PHE A 118 3.81 -12.09 -3.96
N ASN A 119 5.07 -12.47 -3.75
CA ASN A 119 5.96 -11.75 -2.83
C ASN A 119 6.51 -10.43 -3.40
N PHE A 120 5.74 -9.73 -4.23
CA PHE A 120 6.14 -8.48 -4.85
C PHE A 120 5.03 -7.44 -4.71
N ILE A 121 5.43 -6.19 -4.59
CA ILE A 121 4.54 -5.02 -4.61
C ILE A 121 5.00 -4.05 -5.70
N TRP A 122 4.07 -3.23 -6.17
CA TRP A 122 4.40 -2.11 -7.03
C TRP A 122 5.06 -1.00 -6.22
N ASN A 123 6.19 -0.52 -6.69
CA ASN A 123 6.87 0.65 -6.16
C ASN A 123 7.00 1.71 -7.26
N GLU A 124 6.80 2.98 -6.90
CA GLU A 124 6.93 4.09 -7.80
C GLU A 124 8.00 5.06 -7.29
N MET A 125 8.84 5.52 -8.21
CA MET A 125 9.92 6.47 -7.93
C MET A 125 9.90 7.56 -8.99
N ALA A 126 9.67 8.80 -8.57
CA ALA A 126 9.62 9.94 -9.47
C ALA A 126 10.94 10.70 -9.46
N THR A 127 11.45 11.03 -10.64
CA THR A 127 12.54 11.98 -10.85
C THR A 127 12.07 13.07 -11.79
N ILE A 128 12.60 14.29 -11.66
CA ILE A 128 12.23 15.40 -12.50
C ILE A 128 13.50 15.89 -13.22
N VAL A 129 13.42 15.97 -14.53
CA VAL A 129 14.47 16.55 -15.37
C VAL A 129 14.04 17.92 -15.88
N THR A 130 15.01 18.80 -16.21
CA THR A 130 14.70 20.13 -16.72
C THR A 130 13.97 20.07 -18.06
N PHE A 131 13.32 21.17 -18.47
CA PHE A 131 12.66 21.25 -19.77
C PHE A 131 13.64 21.23 -20.96
N GLU A 132 14.88 21.59 -20.70
CA GLU A 132 15.98 21.60 -21.67
C GLU A 132 16.61 20.22 -21.86
N SER A 133 16.38 19.29 -20.91
CA SER A 133 16.91 17.94 -20.97
C SER A 133 16.26 17.09 -22.07
N ASP A 134 17.01 16.16 -22.63
CA ASP A 134 16.44 15.09 -23.47
C ASP A 134 15.67 14.08 -22.59
N TYR A 135 14.41 14.40 -22.30
CA TYR A 135 13.55 13.56 -21.50
C TYR A 135 13.30 12.17 -22.12
N LYS A 136 13.43 12.02 -23.45
CA LYS A 136 13.25 10.71 -24.12
C LYS A 136 14.42 9.80 -23.82
N LYS A 137 15.62 10.32 -23.88
CA LYS A 137 16.85 9.61 -23.50
C LYS A 137 16.84 9.29 -22.02
N ALA A 138 16.49 10.27 -21.16
CA ALA A 138 16.33 10.05 -19.72
C ALA A 138 15.31 8.93 -19.42
N LYS A 139 14.16 8.94 -20.10
CA LYS A 139 13.13 7.92 -19.96
C LYS A 139 13.63 6.52 -20.31
N GLN A 140 14.40 6.40 -21.41
CA GLN A 140 14.97 5.10 -21.82
C GLN A 140 15.99 4.61 -20.79
N MET A 141 16.88 5.48 -20.32
CA MET A 141 17.86 5.13 -19.28
C MET A 141 17.18 4.65 -17.99
N LEU A 142 16.13 5.34 -17.55
CA LEU A 142 15.34 4.93 -16.38
C LEU A 142 14.66 3.58 -16.59
N LEU A 143 14.18 3.30 -17.79
CA LEU A 143 13.59 2.00 -18.14
C LEU A 143 14.64 0.90 -18.09
N ASP A 144 15.80 1.12 -18.68
CA ASP A 144 16.93 0.16 -18.71
C ASP A 144 17.40 -0.18 -17.28
N ILE A 145 17.53 0.84 -16.41
CA ILE A 145 17.87 0.67 -15.00
C ILE A 145 16.81 -0.17 -14.28
N ALA A 146 15.53 0.15 -14.50
CA ALA A 146 14.43 -0.56 -13.86
C ALA A 146 14.32 -2.02 -14.36
N GLU A 147 14.61 -2.27 -15.63
CA GLU A 147 14.65 -3.61 -16.19
C GLU A 147 15.84 -4.43 -15.66
N GLU A 148 17.02 -3.82 -15.48
CA GLU A 148 18.19 -4.48 -14.86
C GLU A 148 17.84 -4.98 -13.46
N MET A 149 17.09 -4.18 -12.70
CA MET A 149 16.69 -4.44 -11.31
C MET A 149 15.38 -5.22 -11.18
N ASN A 150 14.76 -5.67 -12.28
CA ASN A 150 13.48 -6.37 -12.26
C ASN A 150 13.63 -7.76 -11.62
N PRO A 151 12.95 -8.04 -10.48
CA PRO A 151 13.01 -9.33 -9.80
C PRO A 151 12.40 -10.47 -10.62
N LEU A 152 11.53 -10.18 -11.61
CA LEU A 152 10.88 -11.18 -12.45
C LEU A 152 11.78 -11.81 -13.52
N LYS A 153 13.02 -11.37 -13.67
CA LYS A 153 13.99 -12.04 -14.53
C LYS A 153 14.34 -13.46 -14.06
N SER A 154 13.96 -13.83 -12.83
CA SER A 154 14.12 -15.19 -12.33
C SER A 154 12.91 -16.06 -12.68
N GLU A 155 13.13 -17.28 -13.16
CA GLU A 155 12.07 -18.27 -13.41
C GLU A 155 11.23 -18.58 -12.16
N GLU A 156 11.79 -18.43 -10.96
CA GLU A 156 11.09 -18.64 -9.69
C GLU A 156 10.01 -17.58 -9.46
N ALA A 157 10.33 -16.31 -9.79
CA ALA A 157 9.38 -15.20 -9.66
C ALA A 157 8.23 -15.34 -10.66
N GLU A 158 8.51 -15.70 -11.92
CA GLU A 158 7.45 -15.96 -12.92
C GLU A 158 6.51 -17.09 -12.48
N ARG A 159 7.07 -18.20 -11.95
CA ARG A 159 6.27 -19.31 -11.41
C ARG A 159 5.41 -18.88 -10.22
N ALA A 160 5.93 -18.02 -9.33
CA ALA A 160 5.20 -17.50 -8.19
C ALA A 160 4.00 -16.63 -8.63
N VAL A 161 4.20 -15.75 -9.62
CA VAL A 161 3.15 -14.93 -10.21
C VAL A 161 2.06 -15.80 -10.85
N ARG A 162 2.45 -16.78 -11.66
CA ARG A 162 1.50 -17.69 -12.34
C ARG A 162 0.65 -18.46 -11.33
N LYS A 163 1.26 -19.02 -10.30
CA LYS A 163 0.55 -19.74 -9.22
C LYS A 163 -0.40 -18.83 -8.45
N SER A 164 -0.04 -17.56 -8.27
CA SER A 164 -0.86 -16.58 -7.59
C SER A 164 -2.09 -16.18 -8.43
N SER A 165 -1.91 -15.98 -9.75
CA SER A 165 -3.01 -15.62 -10.65
C SER A 165 -4.08 -16.71 -10.72
N GLU A 166 -3.69 -17.99 -10.63
CA GLU A 166 -4.63 -19.11 -10.59
C GLU A 166 -5.49 -19.09 -9.31
N ARG A 167 -4.91 -18.70 -8.17
CA ARG A 167 -5.60 -18.71 -6.87
C ARG A 167 -6.57 -17.54 -6.68
N TYR A 168 -6.24 -16.36 -7.18
CA TYR A 168 -6.96 -15.11 -6.88
C TYR A 168 -7.70 -14.51 -8.09
N LEU A 169 -7.68 -15.17 -9.27
CA LEU A 169 -8.24 -14.64 -10.52
C LEU A 169 -7.71 -13.24 -10.87
N ILE A 170 -6.44 -12.98 -10.55
CA ILE A 170 -5.80 -11.71 -10.86
C ILE A 170 -5.13 -11.83 -12.23
N PHE A 171 -5.56 -11.00 -13.17
CA PHE A 171 -4.97 -10.94 -14.51
C PHE A 171 -3.85 -9.90 -14.54
N TYR A 172 -2.62 -10.35 -14.46
CA TYR A 172 -1.46 -9.48 -14.65
C TYR A 172 -1.16 -9.35 -16.15
N HIS A 173 -1.62 -8.25 -16.77
CA HIS A 173 -1.41 -8.02 -18.19
C HIS A 173 0.02 -7.60 -18.51
N ASN A 174 0.67 -6.85 -17.64
CA ASN A 174 2.05 -6.43 -17.80
C ASN A 174 2.69 -6.26 -16.41
N LEU A 175 3.77 -7.01 -16.19
CA LEU A 175 4.56 -6.96 -14.96
C LEU A 175 5.94 -6.32 -15.18
N ASN A 176 6.24 -5.91 -16.41
CA ASN A 176 7.48 -5.24 -16.73
C ASN A 176 7.50 -3.82 -16.17
N PRO A 177 8.66 -3.29 -15.86
CA PRO A 177 8.82 -1.89 -15.50
C PRO A 177 8.29 -0.96 -16.58
N ILE A 178 7.73 0.16 -16.16
CA ILE A 178 7.20 1.21 -17.04
C ILE A 178 7.68 2.55 -16.49
N VAL A 179 7.98 3.48 -17.40
CA VAL A 179 8.27 4.87 -17.04
C VAL A 179 7.17 5.78 -17.58
N TRP A 180 6.43 6.40 -16.67
CA TRP A 180 5.41 7.38 -16.98
C TRP A 180 6.02 8.77 -17.10
N THR A 181 5.43 9.60 -17.95
CA THR A 181 5.89 10.99 -18.19
C THR A 181 4.77 11.95 -17.82
N ARG A 182 5.07 12.94 -16.99
CA ARG A 182 4.18 14.03 -16.62
C ARG A 182 4.93 15.36 -16.68
N VAL A 183 4.26 16.43 -17.08
CA VAL A 183 4.81 17.79 -17.02
C VAL A 183 4.40 18.40 -15.69
N VAL A 184 5.36 18.99 -14.99
CA VAL A 184 5.20 19.70 -13.73
C VAL A 184 5.79 21.10 -13.82
N ASP A 185 5.59 21.93 -12.81
CA ASP A 185 5.97 23.35 -12.84
C ASP A 185 7.46 23.58 -13.09
N ILE A 186 8.32 22.67 -12.65
CA ILE A 186 9.78 22.84 -12.69
C ILE A 186 10.46 21.99 -13.77
N GLY A 187 9.72 21.14 -14.50
CA GLY A 187 10.31 20.27 -15.51
C GLY A 187 9.42 19.14 -15.98
N VAL A 188 10.06 18.10 -16.47
CA VAL A 188 9.41 16.84 -16.90
C VAL A 188 9.63 15.77 -15.84
N GLU A 189 8.55 15.36 -15.19
CA GLU A 189 8.58 14.27 -14.22
C GLU A 189 8.50 12.92 -14.94
N LEU A 190 9.43 12.05 -14.60
CA LEU A 190 9.54 10.67 -15.08
C LEU A 190 9.37 9.74 -13.88
N THR A 191 8.28 8.98 -13.85
CA THR A 191 7.97 8.08 -12.74
C THR A 191 8.23 6.63 -13.16
N ILE A 192 9.23 6.02 -12.57
CA ILE A 192 9.51 4.59 -12.70
C ILE A 192 8.48 3.85 -11.87
N ARG A 193 7.75 2.92 -12.48
CA ARG A 193 6.90 1.95 -11.81
C ARG A 193 7.48 0.56 -12.02
N HIS A 194 7.88 -0.10 -10.93
CA HIS A 194 8.52 -1.41 -10.96
C HIS A 194 8.04 -2.30 -9.82
N LEU A 195 8.25 -3.60 -9.94
CA LEU A 195 8.01 -4.56 -8.87
C LEU A 195 9.22 -4.65 -7.94
N CYS A 196 8.97 -4.78 -6.65
CA CYS A 196 10.00 -5.07 -5.66
C CYS A 196 9.47 -5.99 -4.55
N GLU A 197 10.36 -6.71 -3.89
CA GLU A 197 10.01 -7.43 -2.68
C GLU A 197 9.67 -6.43 -1.55
N PRO A 198 8.54 -6.62 -0.81
CA PRO A 198 8.11 -5.66 0.22
C PRO A 198 9.18 -5.32 1.24
N ARG A 199 10.01 -6.30 1.62
CA ARG A 199 11.09 -6.09 2.61
C ARG A 199 12.34 -5.45 2.03
N LYS A 200 12.51 -5.48 0.71
CA LYS A 200 13.66 -4.90 0.00
C LYS A 200 13.34 -3.55 -0.65
N ARG A 201 12.13 -2.99 -0.42
CA ARG A 201 11.71 -1.74 -1.04
C ARG A 201 12.74 -0.62 -0.89
N ARG A 202 13.24 -0.40 0.34
CA ARG A 202 14.24 0.65 0.61
C ARG A 202 15.56 0.40 -0.10
N SER A 203 16.11 -0.80 0.02
CA SER A 203 17.41 -1.13 -0.60
C SER A 203 17.33 -1.10 -2.13
N THR A 204 16.24 -1.60 -2.72
CA THR A 204 16.02 -1.52 -4.17
C THR A 204 15.89 -0.08 -4.63
N SER A 205 15.11 0.75 -3.91
CA SER A 205 14.98 2.17 -4.25
C SER A 205 16.30 2.91 -4.14
N SER A 206 17.12 2.65 -3.11
CA SER A 206 18.45 3.24 -2.97
C SER A 206 19.36 2.86 -4.13
N ALA A 207 19.41 1.58 -4.48
CA ALA A 207 20.23 1.11 -5.58
C ALA A 207 19.81 1.70 -6.94
N ILE A 208 18.49 1.85 -7.18
CA ILE A 208 17.99 2.52 -8.39
C ILE A 208 18.41 3.99 -8.41
N TRP A 209 18.28 4.71 -7.28
CA TRP A 209 18.70 6.11 -7.20
C TRP A 209 20.20 6.30 -7.44
N GLU A 210 21.04 5.45 -6.88
CA GLU A 210 22.48 5.50 -7.09
C GLU A 210 22.81 5.31 -8.58
N ARG A 211 22.16 4.34 -9.25
CA ARG A 211 22.32 4.13 -10.70
C ARG A 211 21.83 5.32 -11.52
N ILE A 212 20.68 5.94 -11.15
CA ILE A 212 20.17 7.14 -11.83
C ILE A 212 21.18 8.28 -11.73
N LEU A 213 21.70 8.53 -10.53
CA LEU A 213 22.69 9.58 -10.29
C LEU A 213 23.96 9.36 -11.13
N ASP A 214 24.47 8.13 -11.16
CA ASP A 214 25.65 7.77 -11.92
C ASP A 214 25.45 7.90 -13.44
N GLU A 215 24.32 7.47 -13.98
CA GLU A 215 24.05 7.53 -15.42
C GLU A 215 23.74 8.95 -15.89
N PHE A 216 22.96 9.72 -15.11
CA PHE A 216 22.68 11.11 -15.44
C PHE A 216 23.95 11.98 -15.38
N ALA A 217 24.85 11.75 -14.42
CA ALA A 217 26.12 12.46 -14.34
C ALA A 217 27.04 12.25 -15.56
N LYS A 218 26.88 11.13 -16.28
CA LYS A 218 27.62 10.84 -17.53
C LYS A 218 26.99 11.47 -18.77
N SER A 219 25.76 11.97 -18.66
CA SER A 219 24.95 12.46 -19.77
C SER A 219 24.86 14.00 -19.74
N PRO A 220 25.61 14.72 -20.60
CA PRO A 220 25.64 16.19 -20.58
C PRO A 220 24.34 16.85 -21.04
N ASP A 221 23.42 16.08 -21.57
CA ASP A 221 22.12 16.48 -22.11
C ASP A 221 20.94 16.18 -21.15
N ILE A 222 21.24 15.74 -19.92
CA ILE A 222 20.24 15.42 -18.90
C ILE A 222 20.63 16.06 -17.58
N ASP A 223 19.78 16.97 -17.08
CA ASP A 223 19.94 17.62 -15.77
C ASP A 223 18.70 17.39 -14.89
N PHE A 224 18.96 17.18 -13.59
CA PHE A 224 17.87 17.16 -12.62
C PHE A 224 17.24 18.55 -12.49
N ALA A 225 15.92 18.59 -12.47
CA ALA A 225 15.19 19.81 -12.21
C ALA A 225 15.21 20.14 -10.71
N TYR A 226 15.40 21.43 -10.41
CA TYR A 226 15.27 22.01 -9.08
C TYR A 226 14.58 23.36 -9.19
N PRO A 227 13.97 23.89 -8.13
CA PRO A 227 13.31 25.20 -8.20
C PRO A 227 14.26 26.28 -8.67
N THR A 228 13.99 26.83 -9.86
CA THR A 228 14.77 27.91 -10.46
C THR A 228 13.84 29.02 -10.89
N THR A 229 14.36 30.26 -10.93
CA THR A 229 13.68 31.40 -11.57
C THR A 229 14.35 31.66 -12.91
N ARG A 230 13.61 31.45 -14.01
CA ARG A 230 14.06 31.86 -15.35
C ARG A 230 13.46 33.21 -15.69
N LEU A 231 14.31 34.18 -16.00
CA LEU A 231 13.89 35.44 -16.55
C LEU A 231 13.74 35.27 -18.07
N TYR A 232 12.52 35.33 -18.54
CA TYR A 232 12.18 35.15 -19.96
C TYR A 232 12.10 36.54 -20.63
N ASN A 233 12.94 36.76 -21.63
CA ASN A 233 12.92 37.97 -22.42
C ASN A 233 12.19 37.72 -23.75
N ASN A 234 10.88 37.99 -23.79
CA ASN A 234 10.03 37.69 -24.94
C ASN A 234 10.53 38.28 -26.28
N PRO A 235 11.06 39.55 -26.35
CA PRO A 235 11.63 40.07 -27.57
C PRO A 235 12.83 39.32 -28.15
N ILE A 236 13.58 38.59 -27.30
CA ILE A 236 14.80 37.87 -27.72
C ILE A 236 14.53 36.37 -27.84
N GLU A 237 13.77 35.81 -26.91
CA GLU A 237 13.57 34.34 -26.76
C GLU A 237 12.19 33.89 -27.25
N GLY A 238 11.24 34.79 -27.46
CA GLY A 238 9.88 34.49 -27.89
C GLY A 238 9.80 33.99 -29.33
N LYS A 239 8.72 33.26 -29.64
CA LYS A 239 8.42 32.87 -31.01
C LYS A 239 8.11 34.12 -31.82
N PRO A 240 8.68 34.30 -33.04
CA PRO A 240 8.48 35.49 -33.86
C PRO A 240 7.03 35.90 -34.07
N ASP A 241 6.16 34.89 -34.26
CA ASP A 241 4.73 35.08 -34.53
C ASP A 241 3.89 35.45 -33.29
N LEU A 242 4.45 35.39 -32.11
CA LEU A 242 3.80 35.76 -30.84
C LEU A 242 4.32 37.03 -30.24
N ALA A 243 5.25 37.73 -30.90
CA ALA A 243 5.73 39.03 -30.44
C ALA A 243 4.58 40.06 -30.51
N PRO A 244 4.29 40.79 -29.41
CA PRO A 244 3.30 41.88 -29.48
C PRO A 244 3.71 42.91 -30.53
N ASN A 245 2.76 43.36 -31.36
CA ASN A 245 2.96 44.32 -32.47
C ASN A 245 3.57 45.67 -32.06
N ASN A 246 3.86 45.88 -30.75
CA ASN A 246 4.45 47.10 -30.20
C ASN A 246 5.93 46.96 -29.78
N SER A 247 6.66 46.02 -30.36
CA SER A 247 8.11 45.93 -30.10
C SER A 247 8.84 47.09 -30.76
N PRO A 248 9.68 47.87 -30.04
CA PRO A 248 10.47 48.99 -30.62
C PRO A 248 11.41 48.57 -31.75
N ALA A 249 11.58 47.25 -31.97
CA ALA A 249 12.36 46.69 -33.08
C ALA A 249 11.64 46.71 -34.42
N ALA A 250 10.30 46.83 -34.45
CA ALA A 250 9.52 46.91 -35.69
C ALA A 250 9.61 48.28 -36.34
N GLU A 251 9.72 49.37 -35.55
CA GLU A 251 9.82 50.74 -36.05
C GLU A 251 11.18 51.09 -36.71
N ARG A 252 12.24 50.29 -36.43
CA ARG A 252 13.58 50.58 -37.03
C ARG A 252 13.79 49.98 -38.43
N ARG A 253 12.87 49.27 -38.99
CA ARG A 253 13.00 48.68 -40.34
C ARG A 253 12.34 49.50 -41.46
N GLU A 254 11.56 50.54 -41.14
CA GLU A 254 10.90 51.40 -42.13
C GLU A 254 11.70 52.68 -42.47
N ASP A 255 12.79 53.02 -41.75
CA ASP A 255 13.53 54.25 -41.96
C ASP A 255 14.92 54.11 -42.65
N GLU A 256 15.20 52.98 -43.34
CA GLU A 256 16.38 52.97 -44.23
C GLU A 256 16.00 53.51 -45.60
N PRO A 257 16.45 54.75 -45.97
CA PRO A 257 16.21 55.27 -47.31
C PRO A 257 17.06 54.52 -48.32
N HIS A 258 16.39 54.00 -49.38
CA HIS A 258 17.05 53.57 -50.61
C HIS A 258 17.96 54.69 -51.12
N LYS A 259 19.28 54.52 -51.03
CA LYS A 259 20.24 55.30 -51.81
C LYS A 259 20.44 54.61 -53.15
N GLU A 260 20.09 55.39 -54.22
CA GLU A 260 20.47 55.16 -55.59
C GLU A 260 21.98 55.07 -55.84
#